data_87f919cae5c61235f1f349e999b090db
#
_entry.id   87f919cae5c61235f1f349e999b090db
#
_cell.length_a   1.000
_cell.length_b   1.000
_cell.length_c   1.000
_cell.angle_alpha   90.00
_cell.angle_beta   90.00
_cell.angle_gamma   90.00
#
_symmetry.space_group_name_H-M   'P 1'
#
loop_
_entity.id
_entity.type
_entity.pdbx_description
1 polymer ?
#
loop_
_entity_poly.entity_id
_entity_poly.type
_entity_poly.pdbx_seq_one_letter_code
_entity_poly.pdbx_strand_id
1 'polypeptide(L)'
;MTLESVIHPSSSDFARNADVMRGLVAELRGKLNEVASGGGKASRARHTSRGKMLARQRVDLLVDPGTAFLELSPLAANGLYGGDVHSASVITGVGRISGRECVIVANDATIKGGTYYPMTVKKHLRAQDIARQNNLPCVYMVDSGGAFLPQQDEIFPDERHFGRIFYNQAQMSAAAIPQIAIVMGSCTAGGAYVPAMSDESIIVRNQGTIFLGGPPLVKAATGEVVTAEELGGADVHSRQSGVTDHYAQNDSHAIGIARRIVATLKQPTRANLNMREPREPLFTADEIYGVVPADGRKPYDVRDIIARVVDGSEFDEFKKLYGQTLICGFAHIWGYPVGVIANNGILFSESALKGAHFIELCCQRNIPLVFLQNITGFMVGKKYEAGGIARDGAKLVTAVATAGVPKFTVVIGGSYGAGNYGMCGRAYSPRFLWMWPNARISVMGGEQAAMVLSQVRRDNIEAKGETWSAEEEDKFRAPIRAQYEAQGNPYYATARLWDDGVIDPADTRLVLGLGLSAATNAPIEPTRFGLFRM
;
A
#
# COMPACT_ATOMS: atom_id res chain seq x y z
N MET A 1 15.81 13.79 23.36
CA MET A 1 17.28 13.88 23.11
C MET A 1 17.47 13.99 21.60
N THR A 2 18.32 14.89 21.12
CA THR A 2 18.67 14.99 19.70
C THR A 2 19.61 13.85 19.33
N LEU A 3 19.34 13.15 18.24
CA LEU A 3 20.21 12.10 17.72
C LEU A 3 21.44 12.73 17.05
N GLU A 4 22.60 12.16 17.32
CA GLU A 4 23.83 12.44 16.59
C GLU A 4 23.98 11.42 15.46
N SER A 5 24.43 11.85 14.28
CA SER A 5 24.74 10.96 13.17
C SER A 5 26.20 10.52 13.24
N VAL A 6 26.41 9.21 13.08
CA VAL A 6 27.77 8.66 12.93
C VAL A 6 28.21 8.59 11.47
N ILE A 7 27.34 9.01 10.56
CA ILE A 7 27.60 9.00 9.13
C ILE A 7 28.46 10.21 8.73
N HIS A 8 29.45 9.96 7.91
CA HIS A 8 30.32 10.99 7.34
C HIS A 8 30.03 11.13 5.84
N PRO A 9 29.25 12.17 5.41
CA PRO A 9 28.87 12.35 4.01
C PRO A 9 30.05 12.48 3.02
N SER A 10 31.22 12.87 3.50
CA SER A 10 32.45 12.96 2.70
C SER A 10 33.20 11.63 2.54
N SER A 11 32.78 10.55 3.19
CA SER A 11 33.47 9.26 3.11
C SER A 11 33.20 8.54 1.78
N SER A 12 34.17 7.76 1.32
CA SER A 12 34.05 6.93 0.11
C SER A 12 32.95 5.86 0.23
N ASP A 13 32.71 5.35 1.43
CA ASP A 13 31.63 4.37 1.69
C ASP A 13 30.27 5.02 1.53
N PHE A 14 30.10 6.22 2.07
CA PHE A 14 28.86 6.98 1.88
C PHE A 14 28.59 7.26 0.40
N ALA A 15 29.59 7.76 -0.33
CA ALA A 15 29.45 8.05 -1.76
C ALA A 15 29.06 6.81 -2.55
N ARG A 16 29.72 5.67 -2.33
CA ARG A 16 29.39 4.39 -2.99
C ARG A 16 27.98 3.92 -2.66
N ASN A 17 27.57 3.99 -1.40
CA ASN A 17 26.21 3.60 -0.98
C ASN A 17 25.15 4.50 -1.64
N ALA A 18 25.39 5.81 -1.62
CA ALA A 18 24.51 6.81 -2.22
C ALA A 18 24.36 6.60 -3.73
N ASP A 19 25.43 6.28 -4.44
CA ASP A 19 25.38 6.05 -5.89
C ASP A 19 24.56 4.81 -6.23
N VAL A 20 24.72 3.72 -5.47
CA VAL A 20 23.89 2.51 -5.65
C VAL A 20 22.41 2.83 -5.39
N MET A 21 22.10 3.51 -4.29
CA MET A 21 20.70 3.85 -3.97
C MET A 21 20.10 4.81 -5.01
N ARG A 22 20.84 5.81 -5.48
CA ARG A 22 20.38 6.70 -6.56
C ARG A 22 20.08 5.94 -7.85
N GLY A 23 20.86 4.91 -8.17
CA GLY A 23 20.58 4.01 -9.29
C GLY A 23 19.24 3.30 -9.14
N LEU A 24 18.94 2.75 -7.96
CA LEU A 24 17.66 2.11 -7.65
C LEU A 24 16.49 3.10 -7.68
N VAL A 25 16.69 4.31 -7.17
CA VAL A 25 15.68 5.39 -7.21
C VAL A 25 15.43 5.85 -8.64
N ALA A 26 16.47 5.95 -9.48
CA ALA A 26 16.31 6.29 -10.89
C ALA A 26 15.50 5.23 -11.66
N GLU A 27 15.74 3.94 -11.38
CA GLU A 27 14.92 2.84 -11.90
C GLU A 27 13.45 2.97 -11.47
N LEU A 28 13.22 3.21 -10.16
CA LEU A 28 11.87 3.41 -9.62
C LEU A 28 11.15 4.56 -10.33
N ARG A 29 11.79 5.72 -10.44
CA ARG A 29 11.22 6.90 -11.10
C ARG A 29 10.93 6.64 -12.58
N GLY A 30 11.78 5.87 -13.27
CA GLY A 30 11.54 5.43 -14.64
C GLY A 30 10.24 4.62 -14.77
N LYS A 31 10.05 3.62 -13.91
CA LYS A 31 8.82 2.80 -13.86
C LYS A 31 7.58 3.63 -13.49
N LEU A 32 7.68 4.53 -12.53
CA LEU A 32 6.58 5.42 -12.15
C LEU A 32 6.17 6.35 -13.29
N ASN A 33 7.13 6.92 -14.02
CA ASN A 33 6.86 7.76 -15.20
C ASN A 33 6.19 6.99 -16.34
N GLU A 34 6.60 5.73 -16.55
CA GLU A 34 5.96 4.86 -17.53
C GLU A 34 4.48 4.65 -17.20
N VAL A 35 4.16 4.20 -15.99
CA VAL A 35 2.76 3.95 -15.59
C VAL A 35 1.94 5.22 -15.48
N ALA A 36 2.57 6.36 -15.16
CA ALA A 36 1.90 7.67 -15.14
C ALA A 36 1.36 8.08 -16.50
N SER A 37 1.94 7.58 -17.58
CA SER A 37 1.47 7.85 -18.94
C SER A 37 0.10 7.21 -19.26
N GLY A 38 -0.36 6.24 -18.48
CA GLY A 38 -1.57 5.46 -18.76
C GLY A 38 -1.39 4.49 -19.92
N GLY A 39 -2.45 4.26 -20.69
CA GLY A 39 -2.42 3.37 -21.85
C GLY A 39 -1.58 3.89 -23.01
N GLY A 40 -1.37 3.04 -24.02
CA GLY A 40 -0.57 3.38 -25.20
C GLY A 40 -1.10 4.61 -25.97
N LYS A 41 -0.22 5.27 -26.74
CA LYS A 41 -0.50 6.51 -27.49
C LYS A 41 -1.82 6.46 -28.28
N ALA A 42 -2.08 5.37 -29.01
CA ALA A 42 -3.30 5.20 -29.80
C ALA A 42 -4.57 5.14 -28.94
N SER A 43 -4.50 4.44 -27.78
CA SER A 43 -5.63 4.35 -26.85
C SER A 43 -5.93 5.71 -26.20
N ARG A 44 -4.90 6.45 -25.80
CA ARG A 44 -5.05 7.82 -25.27
C ARG A 44 -5.64 8.77 -26.31
N ALA A 45 -5.14 8.77 -27.55
CA ALA A 45 -5.66 9.59 -28.63
C ALA A 45 -7.14 9.29 -28.91
N ARG A 46 -7.54 8.00 -28.96
CA ARG A 46 -8.94 7.60 -29.12
C ARG A 46 -9.81 8.06 -27.95
N HIS A 47 -9.29 8.01 -26.71
CA HIS A 47 -9.99 8.45 -25.51
C HIS A 47 -10.26 9.96 -25.55
N THR A 48 -9.23 10.75 -25.80
CA THR A 48 -9.33 12.22 -25.83
C THR A 48 -10.11 12.75 -27.04
N SER A 49 -10.09 12.06 -28.21
CA SER A 49 -10.90 12.42 -29.37
C SER A 49 -12.42 12.34 -29.14
N ARG A 50 -12.83 11.62 -28.07
CA ARG A 50 -14.23 11.54 -27.62
C ARG A 50 -14.60 12.65 -26.62
N GLY A 51 -13.73 13.63 -26.38
CA GLY A 51 -13.94 14.71 -25.42
C GLY A 51 -13.72 14.32 -23.96
N LYS A 52 -13.10 13.17 -23.70
CA LYS A 52 -12.82 12.68 -22.34
C LYS A 52 -11.44 13.12 -21.84
N MET A 53 -11.34 13.46 -20.59
CA MET A 53 -10.05 13.67 -19.92
C MET A 53 -9.38 12.32 -19.60
N LEU A 54 -8.05 12.31 -19.60
CA LEU A 54 -7.29 11.16 -19.08
C LEU A 54 -7.53 10.99 -17.57
N ALA A 55 -7.43 9.76 -17.07
CA ALA A 55 -7.73 9.45 -15.66
C ALA A 55 -6.91 10.31 -14.67
N ARG A 56 -5.62 10.52 -14.94
CA ARG A 56 -4.79 11.41 -14.08
C ARG A 56 -5.24 12.85 -14.12
N GLN A 57 -5.60 13.39 -15.29
CA GLN A 57 -6.13 14.74 -15.40
C GLN A 57 -7.44 14.90 -14.61
N ARG A 58 -8.28 13.87 -14.59
CA ARG A 58 -9.51 13.85 -13.77
C ARG A 58 -9.17 13.91 -12.28
N VAL A 59 -8.18 13.13 -11.82
CA VAL A 59 -7.72 13.15 -10.43
C VAL A 59 -7.11 14.51 -10.08
N ASP A 60 -6.22 15.04 -10.91
CA ASP A 60 -5.56 16.34 -10.69
C ASP A 60 -6.58 17.50 -10.58
N LEU A 61 -7.66 17.44 -11.36
CA LEU A 61 -8.73 18.45 -11.28
C LEU A 61 -9.67 18.25 -10.08
N LEU A 62 -9.78 17.01 -9.58
CA LEU A 62 -10.64 16.69 -8.43
C LEU A 62 -10.02 17.14 -7.12
N VAL A 63 -8.71 16.94 -6.92
CA VAL A 63 -7.99 17.31 -5.71
C VAL A 63 -7.82 18.83 -5.58
N ASP A 64 -7.62 19.31 -4.38
CA ASP A 64 -7.39 20.73 -4.14
C ASP A 64 -6.04 21.16 -4.71
N PRO A 65 -5.98 22.29 -5.44
CA PRO A 65 -4.74 22.80 -6.01
C PRO A 65 -3.64 22.96 -4.94
N GLY A 66 -2.43 22.52 -5.28
CA GLY A 66 -1.27 22.64 -4.39
C GLY A 66 -1.26 21.65 -3.21
N THR A 67 -2.21 20.72 -3.14
CA THR A 67 -2.21 19.66 -2.11
C THR A 67 -1.60 18.37 -2.65
N ALA A 68 -1.00 17.58 -1.75
CA ALA A 68 -0.42 16.30 -2.12
C ALA A 68 -1.52 15.25 -2.43
N PHE A 69 -1.24 14.38 -3.39
CA PHE A 69 -1.98 13.16 -3.65
C PHE A 69 -1.10 11.96 -3.28
N LEU A 70 -1.47 11.25 -2.23
CA LEU A 70 -0.80 10.01 -1.82
C LEU A 70 -1.31 8.87 -2.70
N GLU A 71 -0.66 8.66 -3.85
CA GLU A 71 -1.02 7.56 -4.75
C GLU A 71 -0.66 6.22 -4.14
N LEU A 72 -1.59 5.27 -4.22
CA LEU A 72 -1.46 3.93 -3.67
C LEU A 72 -1.17 2.92 -4.78
N SER A 73 -0.13 2.10 -4.56
CA SER A 73 0.25 0.99 -5.44
C SER A 73 0.29 1.37 -6.94
N PRO A 74 1.02 2.43 -7.34
CA PRO A 74 1.09 2.85 -8.75
C PRO A 74 1.67 1.76 -9.66
N LEU A 75 2.51 0.87 -9.12
CA LEU A 75 3.12 -0.26 -9.84
C LEU A 75 2.35 -1.58 -9.68
N ALA A 76 1.09 -1.54 -9.23
CA ALA A 76 0.23 -2.73 -9.22
C ALA A 76 0.14 -3.36 -10.62
N ALA A 77 0.20 -4.70 -10.69
CA ALA A 77 0.24 -5.49 -11.91
C ALA A 77 1.48 -5.28 -12.81
N ASN A 78 2.53 -4.61 -12.32
CA ASN A 78 3.76 -4.41 -13.10
C ASN A 78 4.33 -5.77 -13.57
N GLY A 79 4.51 -5.92 -14.90
CA GLY A 79 4.98 -7.16 -15.52
C GLY A 79 3.99 -8.34 -15.50
N LEU A 80 2.78 -8.17 -14.96
CA LEU A 80 1.71 -9.17 -15.06
C LEU A 80 0.87 -8.95 -16.33
N TYR A 81 0.09 -9.96 -16.70
CA TYR A 81 -0.86 -9.88 -17.84
C TYR A 81 -0.22 -9.42 -19.16
N GLY A 82 1.02 -9.88 -19.42
CA GLY A 82 1.78 -9.48 -20.60
C GLY A 82 2.41 -8.10 -20.55
N GLY A 83 2.38 -7.44 -19.37
CA GLY A 83 2.94 -6.09 -19.17
C GLY A 83 2.01 -4.94 -19.59
N ASP A 84 0.79 -5.25 -20.07
CA ASP A 84 -0.11 -4.25 -20.68
C ASP A 84 -1.13 -3.62 -19.71
N VAL A 85 -1.13 -4.01 -18.43
CA VAL A 85 -2.13 -3.58 -17.46
C VAL A 85 -1.48 -2.69 -16.39
N HIS A 86 -0.90 -1.58 -16.84
CA HIS A 86 -0.24 -0.63 -15.95
C HIS A 86 -1.17 -0.16 -14.82
N SER A 87 -0.60 -0.05 -13.62
CA SER A 87 -1.32 0.41 -12.41
C SER A 87 -2.61 -0.40 -12.12
N ALA A 88 -2.69 -1.66 -12.63
CA ALA A 88 -3.89 -2.49 -12.60
C ALA A 88 -5.13 -1.78 -13.20
N SER A 89 -4.97 -0.96 -14.25
CA SER A 89 -6.02 -0.16 -14.92
C SER A 89 -6.86 0.77 -14.01
N VAL A 90 -6.38 1.07 -12.79
CA VAL A 90 -7.08 1.95 -11.84
C VAL A 90 -6.08 2.77 -11.03
N ILE A 91 -6.31 4.08 -10.92
CA ILE A 91 -5.57 4.96 -10.02
C ILE A 91 -6.30 4.97 -8.69
N THR A 92 -5.57 4.75 -7.60
CA THR A 92 -6.09 4.83 -6.24
C THR A 92 -5.18 5.69 -5.38
N GLY A 93 -5.74 6.43 -4.45
CA GLY A 93 -4.96 7.28 -3.56
C GLY A 93 -5.80 8.03 -2.55
N VAL A 94 -5.10 8.75 -1.67
CA VAL A 94 -5.71 9.70 -0.73
C VAL A 94 -5.38 11.11 -1.19
N GLY A 95 -6.40 11.92 -1.40
CA GLY A 95 -6.26 13.32 -1.82
C GLY A 95 -7.22 14.22 -1.07
N ARG A 96 -6.92 15.51 -1.02
CA ARG A 96 -7.81 16.51 -0.41
C ARG A 96 -8.77 17.06 -1.45
N ILE A 97 -10.06 17.01 -1.17
CA ILE A 97 -11.13 17.51 -2.03
C ILE A 97 -11.97 18.49 -1.19
N SER A 98 -12.02 19.75 -1.62
CA SER A 98 -12.75 20.80 -0.86
C SER A 98 -12.41 20.83 0.63
N GLY A 99 -11.11 20.71 0.95
CA GLY A 99 -10.58 20.73 2.32
C GLY A 99 -10.66 19.39 3.07
N ARG A 100 -11.27 18.34 2.50
CA ARG A 100 -11.46 17.04 3.13
C ARG A 100 -10.62 15.93 2.47
N GLU A 101 -9.93 15.14 3.26
CA GLU A 101 -9.23 13.94 2.79
C GLU A 101 -10.24 12.87 2.37
N CYS A 102 -10.06 12.37 1.15
CA CYS A 102 -10.92 11.35 0.53
C CYS A 102 -10.06 10.27 -0.12
N VAL A 103 -10.57 9.05 -0.17
CA VAL A 103 -10.02 8.01 -1.04
C VAL A 103 -10.60 8.18 -2.43
N ILE A 104 -9.74 8.21 -3.42
CA ILE A 104 -10.09 8.32 -4.84
C ILE A 104 -9.81 6.99 -5.51
N VAL A 105 -10.76 6.51 -6.32
CA VAL A 105 -10.66 5.31 -7.15
C VAL A 105 -11.06 5.71 -8.57
N ALA A 106 -10.11 5.82 -9.48
CA ALA A 106 -10.35 6.30 -10.85
C ALA A 106 -9.95 5.23 -11.87
N ASN A 107 -10.90 4.70 -12.63
CA ASN A 107 -10.60 3.79 -13.72
C ASN A 107 -9.85 4.49 -14.85
N ASP A 108 -8.83 3.83 -15.39
CA ASP A 108 -8.14 4.28 -16.61
C ASP A 108 -8.62 3.47 -17.83
N ALA A 109 -9.60 4.01 -18.54
CA ALA A 109 -10.16 3.36 -19.73
C ALA A 109 -9.16 3.32 -20.91
N THR A 110 -8.03 4.01 -20.83
CA THR A 110 -6.97 3.91 -21.85
C THR A 110 -6.18 2.60 -21.73
N ILE A 111 -6.29 1.92 -20.58
CA ILE A 111 -5.68 0.62 -20.30
C ILE A 111 -6.76 -0.44 -20.38
N LYS A 112 -6.76 -1.23 -21.48
CA LYS A 112 -7.71 -2.34 -21.70
C LYS A 112 -9.19 -1.95 -21.44
N GLY A 113 -9.58 -0.71 -21.71
CA GLY A 113 -10.95 -0.23 -21.50
C GLY A 113 -11.36 -0.10 -20.03
N GLY A 114 -10.41 0.04 -19.12
CA GLY A 114 -10.68 0.06 -17.68
C GLY A 114 -11.19 -1.28 -17.11
N THR A 115 -10.93 -2.38 -17.82
CA THR A 115 -11.38 -3.72 -17.44
C THR A 115 -10.73 -4.16 -16.12
N TYR A 116 -11.52 -4.83 -15.28
CA TYR A 116 -11.06 -5.37 -14.01
C TYR A 116 -10.40 -6.73 -14.19
N TYR A 117 -9.09 -6.76 -13.94
CA TYR A 117 -8.28 -7.96 -13.76
C TYR A 117 -8.23 -8.36 -12.28
N PRO A 118 -7.73 -9.53 -11.90
CA PRO A 118 -7.60 -9.91 -10.48
C PRO A 118 -6.87 -8.86 -9.63
N MET A 119 -5.79 -8.27 -10.15
CA MET A 119 -5.07 -7.20 -9.43
C MET A 119 -5.84 -5.88 -9.39
N THR A 120 -6.71 -5.59 -10.35
CA THR A 120 -7.59 -4.42 -10.32
C THR A 120 -8.60 -4.53 -9.15
N VAL A 121 -9.22 -5.70 -9.01
CA VAL A 121 -10.13 -5.99 -7.87
C VAL A 121 -9.39 -5.84 -6.55
N LYS A 122 -8.22 -6.48 -6.42
CA LYS A 122 -7.40 -6.41 -5.20
C LYS A 122 -7.00 -4.98 -4.84
N LYS A 123 -6.65 -4.14 -5.83
CA LYS A 123 -6.30 -2.73 -5.64
C LYS A 123 -7.50 -1.89 -5.20
N HIS A 124 -8.66 -2.08 -5.83
CA HIS A 124 -9.90 -1.41 -5.44
C HIS A 124 -10.29 -1.76 -4.01
N LEU A 125 -10.29 -3.05 -3.66
CA LEU A 125 -10.58 -3.51 -2.30
C LEU A 125 -9.59 -2.91 -1.27
N ARG A 126 -8.29 -2.81 -1.63
CA ARG A 126 -7.32 -2.17 -0.73
C ARG A 126 -7.63 -0.69 -0.52
N ALA A 127 -8.04 0.04 -1.54
CA ALA A 127 -8.46 1.43 -1.42
C ALA A 127 -9.67 1.57 -0.47
N GLN A 128 -10.66 0.68 -0.58
CA GLN A 128 -11.81 0.63 0.33
C GLN A 128 -11.40 0.24 1.77
N ASP A 129 -10.46 -0.69 1.94
CA ASP A 129 -9.92 -1.02 3.27
C ASP A 129 -9.27 0.22 3.93
N ILE A 130 -8.50 1.00 3.16
CA ILE A 130 -7.89 2.27 3.64
C ILE A 130 -8.98 3.29 3.98
N ALA A 131 -9.99 3.45 3.13
CA ALA A 131 -11.11 4.36 3.40
C ALA A 131 -11.82 4.00 4.70
N ARG A 132 -12.17 2.74 4.89
CA ARG A 132 -12.85 2.24 6.09
C ARG A 132 -12.01 2.40 7.35
N GLN A 133 -10.73 2.01 7.28
CA GLN A 133 -9.83 2.08 8.43
C GLN A 133 -9.53 3.52 8.88
N ASN A 134 -9.61 4.47 7.98
CA ASN A 134 -9.28 5.88 8.24
C ASN A 134 -10.51 6.80 8.18
N ASN A 135 -11.73 6.25 8.10
CA ASN A 135 -12.99 7.00 8.03
C ASN A 135 -12.99 8.08 6.94
N LEU A 136 -12.52 7.72 5.74
CA LEU A 136 -12.39 8.62 4.60
C LEU A 136 -13.52 8.39 3.59
N PRO A 137 -14.22 9.44 3.10
CA PRO A 137 -15.15 9.32 2.00
C PRO A 137 -14.48 8.69 0.77
N CYS A 138 -15.24 7.92 0.00
CA CYS A 138 -14.79 7.37 -1.28
C CYS A 138 -15.36 8.16 -2.45
N VAL A 139 -14.51 8.49 -3.42
CA VAL A 139 -14.93 9.08 -4.70
C VAL A 139 -14.50 8.14 -5.82
N TYR A 140 -15.48 7.56 -6.50
CA TYR A 140 -15.29 6.61 -7.60
C TYR A 140 -15.48 7.32 -8.94
N MET A 141 -14.43 7.40 -9.76
CA MET A 141 -14.50 7.89 -11.14
C MET A 141 -14.60 6.68 -12.07
N VAL A 142 -15.83 6.35 -12.48
CA VAL A 142 -16.13 5.10 -13.18
C VAL A 142 -16.03 5.28 -14.69
N ASP A 143 -15.16 4.47 -15.30
CA ASP A 143 -14.98 4.36 -16.76
C ASP A 143 -14.42 2.97 -17.07
N SER A 144 -15.26 1.92 -16.96
CA SER A 144 -14.84 0.52 -16.97
C SER A 144 -15.74 -0.36 -17.83
N GLY A 145 -15.11 -1.24 -18.60
CA GLY A 145 -15.78 -2.29 -19.37
C GLY A 145 -16.26 -3.51 -18.54
N GLY A 146 -16.08 -3.49 -17.22
CA GLY A 146 -16.47 -4.62 -16.34
C GLY A 146 -15.33 -5.62 -16.12
N ALA A 147 -15.66 -6.86 -15.76
CA ALA A 147 -14.68 -7.91 -15.43
C ALA A 147 -14.01 -8.50 -16.69
N PHE A 148 -12.74 -8.88 -16.55
CA PHE A 148 -11.99 -9.60 -17.59
C PHE A 148 -12.47 -11.07 -17.64
N LEU A 149 -13.40 -11.36 -18.55
CA LEU A 149 -14.09 -12.66 -18.63
C LEU A 149 -13.15 -13.88 -18.74
N PRO A 150 -12.01 -13.84 -19.46
CA PRO A 150 -11.10 -14.99 -19.51
C PRO A 150 -10.50 -15.43 -18.16
N GLN A 151 -10.56 -14.57 -17.13
CA GLN A 151 -10.09 -14.86 -15.76
C GLN A 151 -11.23 -14.66 -14.75
N GLN A 152 -12.46 -14.97 -15.12
CA GLN A 152 -13.63 -14.74 -14.28
C GLN A 152 -13.57 -15.53 -12.95
N ASP A 153 -12.96 -16.68 -12.95
CA ASP A 153 -12.71 -17.53 -11.79
C ASP A 153 -11.82 -16.86 -10.73
N GLU A 154 -10.86 -16.02 -11.16
CA GLU A 154 -9.98 -15.23 -10.30
C GLU A 154 -10.57 -13.84 -9.91
N ILE A 155 -11.77 -13.53 -10.43
CA ILE A 155 -12.37 -12.19 -10.26
C ILE A 155 -13.70 -12.27 -9.52
N PHE A 156 -14.53 -13.31 -9.75
CA PHE A 156 -15.96 -13.31 -9.40
C PHE A 156 -16.32 -14.07 -8.12
N PRO A 157 -15.93 -15.38 -7.93
CA PRO A 157 -16.64 -16.27 -7.02
C PRO A 157 -16.23 -16.20 -5.54
N ASP A 158 -15.08 -15.63 -5.20
CA ASP A 158 -14.50 -15.70 -3.83
C ASP A 158 -14.82 -14.48 -2.97
N GLU A 159 -14.59 -14.60 -1.67
CA GLU A 159 -14.85 -13.57 -0.65
C GLU A 159 -14.22 -12.22 -0.98
N ARG A 160 -12.97 -12.20 -1.47
CA ARG A 160 -12.23 -10.98 -1.80
C ARG A 160 -12.17 -10.71 -3.29
N HIS A 161 -13.22 -11.09 -4.01
CA HIS A 161 -13.42 -10.84 -5.42
C HIS A 161 -14.36 -9.66 -5.68
N PHE A 162 -14.83 -9.52 -6.90
CA PHE A 162 -15.52 -8.33 -7.38
C PHE A 162 -16.77 -7.98 -6.55
N GLY A 163 -17.53 -8.99 -6.10
CA GLY A 163 -18.71 -8.79 -5.24
C GLY A 163 -18.39 -8.11 -3.90
N ARG A 164 -17.16 -8.27 -3.39
CA ARG A 164 -16.73 -7.64 -2.15
C ARG A 164 -16.68 -6.11 -2.24
N ILE A 165 -16.45 -5.55 -3.43
CA ILE A 165 -16.47 -4.10 -3.66
C ILE A 165 -17.82 -3.52 -3.24
N PHE A 166 -18.91 -4.14 -3.66
CA PHE A 166 -20.28 -3.70 -3.38
C PHE A 166 -20.67 -3.92 -1.93
N TYR A 167 -20.29 -5.07 -1.37
CA TYR A 167 -20.47 -5.33 0.05
C TYR A 167 -19.77 -4.27 0.91
N ASN A 168 -18.52 -3.95 0.62
CA ASN A 168 -17.77 -2.93 1.34
C ASN A 168 -18.41 -1.55 1.19
N GLN A 169 -18.89 -1.20 0.00
CA GLN A 169 -19.56 0.06 -0.28
C GLN A 169 -20.81 0.23 0.58
N ALA A 170 -21.68 -0.80 0.64
CA ALA A 170 -22.86 -0.80 1.49
C ALA A 170 -22.50 -0.70 2.98
N GLN A 171 -21.49 -1.45 3.44
CA GLN A 171 -21.05 -1.40 4.84
C GLN A 171 -20.43 -0.05 5.22
N MET A 172 -19.69 0.58 4.32
CA MET A 172 -19.12 1.91 4.56
C MET A 172 -20.21 2.97 4.61
N SER A 173 -21.17 2.95 3.69
CA SER A 173 -22.33 3.86 3.74
C SER A 173 -23.11 3.67 5.04
N ALA A 174 -23.39 2.43 5.47
CA ALA A 174 -24.04 2.14 6.74
C ALA A 174 -23.24 2.64 7.97
N ALA A 175 -21.92 2.73 7.84
CA ALA A 175 -21.03 3.30 8.87
C ALA A 175 -20.85 4.82 8.73
N ALA A 176 -21.68 5.49 7.91
CA ALA A 176 -21.61 6.91 7.61
C ALA A 176 -20.28 7.38 6.99
N ILE A 177 -19.62 6.50 6.25
CA ILE A 177 -18.49 6.83 5.38
C ILE A 177 -19.04 7.10 3.98
N PRO A 178 -19.08 8.37 3.51
CA PRO A 178 -19.75 8.74 2.28
C PRO A 178 -19.16 8.07 1.04
N GLN A 179 -20.04 7.64 0.13
CA GLN A 179 -19.74 6.98 -1.13
C GLN A 179 -20.27 7.84 -2.28
N ILE A 180 -19.39 8.36 -3.13
CA ILE A 180 -19.73 9.25 -4.24
C ILE A 180 -19.23 8.64 -5.54
N ALA A 181 -20.10 8.50 -6.54
CA ALA A 181 -19.70 7.99 -7.85
C ALA A 181 -19.86 9.05 -8.95
N ILE A 182 -18.90 9.07 -9.88
CA ILE A 182 -18.90 9.92 -11.07
C ILE A 182 -18.78 9.00 -12.28
N VAL A 183 -19.86 8.83 -13.02
CA VAL A 183 -19.90 7.98 -14.23
C VAL A 183 -19.43 8.79 -15.42
N MET A 184 -18.17 8.59 -15.82
CA MET A 184 -17.47 9.34 -16.85
C MET A 184 -17.22 8.51 -18.12
N GLY A 185 -17.81 7.33 -18.17
CA GLY A 185 -17.69 6.41 -19.28
C GLY A 185 -18.55 5.18 -19.08
N SER A 186 -18.12 4.06 -19.65
CA SER A 186 -18.86 2.81 -19.53
C SER A 186 -18.90 2.31 -18.09
N CYS A 187 -20.07 1.82 -17.68
CA CYS A 187 -20.30 1.19 -16.39
C CYS A 187 -21.20 -0.03 -16.61
N THR A 188 -20.58 -1.18 -16.90
CA THR A 188 -21.27 -2.35 -17.42
C THR A 188 -21.27 -3.51 -16.44
N ALA A 189 -22.32 -4.31 -16.49
CA ALA A 189 -22.54 -5.54 -15.70
C ALA A 189 -22.43 -5.27 -14.19
N GLY A 190 -21.66 -6.05 -13.45
CA GLY A 190 -21.46 -5.83 -12.01
C GLY A 190 -20.95 -4.42 -11.66
N GLY A 191 -20.17 -3.79 -12.54
CA GLY A 191 -19.71 -2.41 -12.33
C GLY A 191 -20.83 -1.38 -12.20
N ALA A 192 -22.02 -1.65 -12.75
CA ALA A 192 -23.19 -0.79 -12.64
C ALA A 192 -23.65 -0.59 -11.18
N TYR A 193 -23.28 -1.49 -10.28
CA TYR A 193 -23.59 -1.34 -8.85
C TYR A 193 -22.73 -0.28 -8.15
N VAL A 194 -21.56 0.07 -8.67
CA VAL A 194 -20.74 1.13 -8.05
C VAL A 194 -21.51 2.46 -7.97
N PRO A 195 -22.06 3.04 -9.05
CA PRO A 195 -22.88 4.24 -8.95
C PRO A 195 -24.25 3.98 -8.32
N ALA A 196 -24.88 2.84 -8.59
CA ALA A 196 -26.23 2.56 -8.09
C ALA A 196 -26.29 2.34 -6.56
N MET A 197 -25.17 2.02 -5.93
CA MET A 197 -25.04 1.83 -4.47
C MET A 197 -24.25 2.96 -3.79
N SER A 198 -23.86 3.99 -4.52
CA SER A 198 -23.28 5.20 -3.93
C SER A 198 -24.35 6.05 -3.27
N ASP A 199 -23.96 6.82 -2.24
CA ASP A 199 -24.88 7.73 -1.55
C ASP A 199 -25.32 8.87 -2.47
N GLU A 200 -24.41 9.33 -3.35
CA GLU A 200 -24.73 10.26 -4.44
C GLU A 200 -23.97 9.84 -5.71
N SER A 201 -24.63 9.97 -6.86
CA SER A 201 -24.07 9.60 -8.15
C SER A 201 -24.27 10.71 -9.20
N ILE A 202 -23.22 10.89 -10.02
CA ILE A 202 -23.14 11.89 -11.07
C ILE A 202 -22.93 11.16 -12.40
N ILE A 203 -23.61 11.54 -13.45
CA ILE A 203 -23.39 10.98 -14.79
C ILE A 203 -23.05 12.06 -15.81
N VAL A 204 -22.06 11.82 -16.66
CA VAL A 204 -21.65 12.72 -17.74
C VAL A 204 -22.45 12.42 -19.00
N ARG A 205 -23.13 13.44 -19.53
CA ARG A 205 -23.92 13.36 -20.76
C ARG A 205 -23.09 12.87 -21.95
N ASN A 206 -23.68 11.99 -22.77
CA ASN A 206 -23.09 11.42 -24.00
C ASN A 206 -21.74 10.70 -23.79
N GLN A 207 -21.39 10.39 -22.54
CA GLN A 207 -20.15 9.67 -22.18
C GLN A 207 -20.42 8.56 -21.16
N GLY A 208 -21.13 8.91 -20.09
CA GLY A 208 -21.47 7.98 -19.01
C GLY A 208 -22.63 7.08 -19.42
N THR A 209 -22.47 5.78 -19.21
CA THR A 209 -23.56 4.79 -19.39
C THR A 209 -23.56 3.79 -18.24
N ILE A 210 -24.75 3.42 -17.78
CA ILE A 210 -24.95 2.42 -16.73
C ILE A 210 -25.94 1.38 -17.23
N PHE A 211 -25.55 0.12 -17.28
CA PHE A 211 -26.48 -0.98 -17.61
C PHE A 211 -25.94 -2.33 -17.12
N LEU A 212 -26.83 -3.21 -16.69
CA LEU A 212 -26.47 -4.57 -16.28
C LEU A 212 -26.09 -5.44 -17.49
N GLY A 213 -26.78 -5.25 -18.61
CA GLY A 213 -26.46 -5.89 -19.89
C GLY A 213 -26.32 -4.85 -20.98
N GLY A 214 -25.18 -4.78 -21.66
CA GLY A 214 -24.94 -3.83 -22.75
C GLY A 214 -25.76 -4.17 -24.00
N PRO A 215 -25.79 -3.25 -25.01
CA PRO A 215 -26.59 -3.41 -26.24
C PRO A 215 -26.41 -4.76 -26.94
N PRO A 216 -25.20 -5.36 -27.03
CA PRO A 216 -25.05 -6.69 -27.64
C PRO A 216 -25.77 -7.80 -26.88
N LEU A 217 -25.78 -7.75 -25.53
CA LEU A 217 -26.46 -8.73 -24.70
C LEU A 217 -27.98 -8.55 -24.80
N VAL A 218 -28.50 -7.32 -24.79
CA VAL A 218 -29.91 -7.02 -24.97
C VAL A 218 -30.39 -7.58 -26.32
N LYS A 219 -29.65 -7.29 -27.40
CA LYS A 219 -29.98 -7.84 -28.74
C LYS A 219 -30.00 -9.37 -28.76
N ALA A 220 -29.04 -10.00 -28.12
CA ALA A 220 -28.98 -11.47 -28.08
C ALA A 220 -30.12 -12.09 -27.24
N ALA A 221 -30.51 -11.43 -26.14
CA ALA A 221 -31.51 -11.95 -25.21
C ALA A 221 -32.95 -11.65 -25.63
N THR A 222 -33.23 -10.47 -26.20
CA THR A 222 -34.59 -9.98 -26.49
C THR A 222 -34.84 -9.68 -27.96
N GLY A 223 -33.81 -9.64 -28.79
CA GLY A 223 -33.87 -9.18 -30.19
C GLY A 223 -33.94 -7.64 -30.36
N GLU A 224 -34.03 -6.90 -29.27
CA GLU A 224 -34.13 -5.44 -29.32
C GLU A 224 -32.80 -4.80 -29.75
N VAL A 225 -32.85 -3.81 -30.63
CA VAL A 225 -31.68 -3.06 -31.10
C VAL A 225 -31.75 -1.67 -30.50
N VAL A 226 -30.85 -1.40 -29.58
CA VAL A 226 -30.75 -0.12 -28.85
C VAL A 226 -29.31 0.39 -28.87
N THR A 227 -29.14 1.71 -28.82
CA THR A 227 -27.83 2.32 -28.58
C THR A 227 -27.50 2.31 -27.07
N ALA A 228 -26.24 2.49 -26.73
CA ALA A 228 -25.81 2.57 -25.31
C ALA A 228 -26.46 3.77 -24.59
N GLU A 229 -26.63 4.91 -25.28
CA GLU A 229 -27.25 6.12 -24.72
C GLU A 229 -28.76 5.92 -24.48
N GLU A 230 -29.47 5.27 -25.39
CA GLU A 230 -30.89 4.93 -25.24
C GLU A 230 -31.14 3.87 -24.15
N LEU A 231 -30.20 2.94 -23.98
CA LEU A 231 -30.31 1.86 -22.97
C LEU A 231 -30.02 2.34 -21.56
N GLY A 232 -28.97 3.17 -21.38
CA GLY A 232 -28.53 3.54 -20.05
C GLY A 232 -27.65 4.78 -20.02
N GLY A 233 -27.93 5.75 -20.87
CA GLY A 233 -27.25 7.05 -20.88
C GLY A 233 -27.76 8.01 -19.81
N ALA A 234 -27.19 9.21 -19.79
CA ALA A 234 -27.46 10.21 -18.75
C ALA A 234 -28.92 10.66 -18.71
N ASP A 235 -29.57 10.84 -19.88
CA ASP A 235 -30.97 11.24 -19.93
C ASP A 235 -31.91 10.16 -19.38
N VAL A 236 -31.60 8.88 -19.60
CA VAL A 236 -32.34 7.75 -19.05
C VAL A 236 -32.24 7.73 -17.53
N HIS A 237 -31.00 7.79 -17.00
CA HIS A 237 -30.78 7.58 -15.57
C HIS A 237 -31.08 8.80 -14.72
N SER A 238 -30.92 10.01 -15.23
CA SER A 238 -31.26 11.23 -14.48
C SER A 238 -32.71 11.68 -14.62
N ARG A 239 -33.48 11.20 -15.66
CA ARG A 239 -34.84 11.69 -15.91
C ARG A 239 -35.94 10.61 -15.79
N GLN A 240 -35.58 9.35 -16.03
CA GLN A 240 -36.59 8.27 -16.10
C GLN A 240 -36.39 7.25 -14.98
N SER A 241 -35.20 6.65 -14.85
CA SER A 241 -34.97 5.58 -13.88
C SER A 241 -34.59 6.09 -12.48
N GLY A 242 -34.06 7.32 -12.37
CA GLY A 242 -33.61 7.88 -11.09
C GLY A 242 -32.36 7.20 -10.52
N VAL A 243 -31.58 6.49 -11.32
CA VAL A 243 -30.34 5.82 -10.85
C VAL A 243 -29.25 6.83 -10.54
N THR A 244 -29.26 7.99 -11.20
CA THR A 244 -28.28 9.06 -10.96
C THR A 244 -28.94 10.35 -10.49
N ASP A 245 -28.30 11.02 -9.53
CA ASP A 245 -28.82 12.22 -8.86
C ASP A 245 -28.43 13.50 -9.61
N HIS A 246 -27.28 13.51 -10.27
CA HIS A 246 -26.72 14.69 -10.89
C HIS A 246 -26.35 14.46 -12.36
N TYR A 247 -26.78 15.40 -13.22
CA TYR A 247 -26.53 15.42 -14.64
C TYR A 247 -25.41 16.41 -14.98
N ALA A 248 -24.30 15.91 -15.51
CA ALA A 248 -23.15 16.73 -15.89
C ALA A 248 -22.98 16.86 -17.41
N GLN A 249 -22.54 18.03 -17.88
CA GLN A 249 -22.35 18.30 -19.31
C GLN A 249 -21.05 17.72 -19.87
N ASN A 250 -20.01 17.59 -19.01
CA ASN A 250 -18.68 17.08 -19.35
C ASN A 250 -17.92 16.71 -18.07
N ASP A 251 -16.69 16.21 -18.24
CA ASP A 251 -15.82 15.77 -17.14
C ASP A 251 -15.59 16.90 -16.10
N SER A 252 -15.24 18.11 -16.56
CA SER A 252 -15.00 19.25 -15.66
C SER A 252 -16.23 19.62 -14.84
N HIS A 253 -17.42 19.62 -15.46
CA HIS A 253 -18.67 19.91 -14.75
C HIS A 253 -18.98 18.81 -13.71
N ALA A 254 -18.78 17.53 -14.05
CA ALA A 254 -18.99 16.42 -13.14
C ALA A 254 -18.05 16.51 -11.93
N ILE A 255 -16.78 16.82 -12.13
CA ILE A 255 -15.80 17.02 -11.06
C ILE A 255 -16.20 18.22 -10.18
N GLY A 256 -16.66 19.32 -10.79
CA GLY A 256 -17.18 20.48 -10.05
C GLY A 256 -18.38 20.12 -9.16
N ILE A 257 -19.29 19.26 -9.63
CA ILE A 257 -20.42 18.75 -8.81
C ILE A 257 -19.87 17.90 -7.65
N ALA A 258 -18.97 16.96 -7.92
CA ALA A 258 -18.39 16.11 -6.87
C ALA A 258 -17.68 16.93 -5.78
N ARG A 259 -16.92 17.96 -6.16
CA ARG A 259 -16.28 18.88 -5.22
C ARG A 259 -17.29 19.61 -4.34
N ARG A 260 -18.45 20.03 -4.91
CA ARG A 260 -19.54 20.64 -4.12
C ARG A 260 -20.19 19.65 -3.16
N ILE A 261 -20.43 18.41 -3.59
CA ILE A 261 -20.94 17.34 -2.72
C ILE A 261 -19.99 17.14 -1.53
N VAL A 262 -18.69 16.96 -1.80
CA VAL A 262 -17.71 16.78 -0.71
C VAL A 262 -17.67 17.98 0.24
N ALA A 263 -17.85 19.20 -0.26
CA ALA A 263 -17.91 20.42 0.56
C ALA A 263 -19.09 20.44 1.55
N THR A 264 -20.16 19.71 1.26
CA THR A 264 -21.35 19.61 2.16
C THR A 264 -21.22 18.54 3.22
N LEU A 265 -20.23 17.65 3.11
CA LEU A 265 -20.06 16.55 4.05
C LEU A 265 -19.63 17.06 5.43
N LYS A 266 -20.19 16.44 6.46
CA LYS A 266 -19.80 16.73 7.85
C LYS A 266 -18.30 16.49 8.04
N GLN A 267 -17.61 17.45 8.64
CA GLN A 267 -16.18 17.29 8.97
C GLN A 267 -15.98 16.11 9.94
N PRO A 268 -14.95 15.30 9.76
CA PRO A 268 -14.67 14.17 10.65
C PRO A 268 -14.26 14.67 12.03
N THR A 269 -14.63 13.91 13.06
CA THR A 269 -14.04 14.09 14.39
C THR A 269 -12.64 13.49 14.35
N ARG A 270 -11.62 14.33 14.32
CA ARG A 270 -10.23 13.86 14.30
C ARG A 270 -9.82 13.24 15.63
N ALA A 271 -8.93 12.25 15.57
CA ALA A 271 -8.29 11.69 16.74
C ALA A 271 -7.57 12.81 17.53
N ASN A 272 -7.81 12.84 18.85
CA ASN A 272 -7.14 13.81 19.72
C ASN A 272 -5.73 13.33 20.04
N LEU A 273 -4.75 13.85 19.32
CA LEU A 273 -3.33 13.58 19.50
C LEU A 273 -2.62 14.80 20.09
N ASN A 274 -1.58 14.57 20.88
CA ASN A 274 -0.73 15.64 21.40
C ASN A 274 0.20 16.19 20.32
N MET A 275 -0.38 16.97 19.39
CA MET A 275 0.33 17.56 18.25
C MET A 275 1.34 18.62 18.70
N ARG A 276 2.42 18.77 17.95
CA ARG A 276 3.39 19.86 18.06
C ARG A 276 3.52 20.60 16.75
N GLU A 277 4.17 21.78 16.78
CA GLU A 277 4.58 22.46 15.57
C GLU A 277 5.63 21.60 14.83
N PRO A 278 5.43 21.31 13.52
CA PRO A 278 6.37 20.53 12.75
C PRO A 278 7.75 21.20 12.68
N ARG A 279 8.81 20.41 12.77
CA ARG A 279 10.19 20.89 12.60
C ARG A 279 10.94 19.98 11.63
N GLU A 280 11.72 20.59 10.74
CA GLU A 280 12.55 19.81 9.84
C GLU A 280 13.63 19.02 10.63
N PRO A 281 13.98 17.81 10.17
CA PRO A 281 15.14 17.10 10.69
C PRO A 281 16.43 17.92 10.53
N LEU A 282 17.41 17.69 11.39
CA LEU A 282 18.73 18.35 11.29
C LEU A 282 19.56 17.83 10.12
N PHE A 283 19.26 16.64 9.63
CA PHE A 283 19.94 15.98 8.51
C PHE A 283 18.99 15.93 7.31
N THR A 284 19.54 16.10 6.10
CA THR A 284 18.73 16.14 4.90
C THR A 284 18.22 14.74 4.50
N ALA A 285 17.04 14.68 3.90
CA ALA A 285 16.39 13.41 3.56
C ALA A 285 17.20 12.59 2.53
N ASP A 286 17.88 13.23 1.60
CA ASP A 286 18.69 12.58 0.57
C ASP A 286 19.98 11.94 1.11
N GLU A 287 20.44 12.32 2.31
CA GLU A 287 21.54 11.62 2.99
C GLU A 287 21.17 10.15 3.33
N ILE A 288 19.88 9.80 3.40
CA ILE A 288 19.43 8.41 3.58
C ILE A 288 20.06 7.47 2.54
N TYR A 289 20.30 7.96 1.34
CA TYR A 289 20.92 7.15 0.27
C TYR A 289 22.32 6.63 0.65
N GLY A 290 23.09 7.41 1.40
CA GLY A 290 24.43 7.00 1.83
C GLY A 290 24.48 6.23 3.15
N VAL A 291 23.36 6.26 3.93
CA VAL A 291 23.27 5.53 5.20
C VAL A 291 23.17 4.03 4.97
N VAL A 292 22.35 3.60 3.99
CA VAL A 292 22.09 2.18 3.73
C VAL A 292 23.24 1.58 2.93
N PRO A 293 23.94 0.55 3.47
CA PRO A 293 25.05 -0.08 2.74
C PRO A 293 24.59 -0.69 1.42
N ALA A 294 25.42 -0.55 0.38
CA ALA A 294 25.22 -1.19 -0.91
C ALA A 294 25.18 -2.74 -0.81
N ASP A 295 25.97 -3.30 0.11
CA ASP A 295 25.86 -4.71 0.50
C ASP A 295 24.87 -4.84 1.66
N GLY A 296 23.68 -5.33 1.38
CA GLY A 296 22.61 -5.50 2.37
C GLY A 296 22.92 -6.43 3.55
N ARG A 297 24.09 -7.11 3.54
CA ARG A 297 24.58 -7.92 4.66
C ARG A 297 25.37 -7.09 5.67
N LYS A 298 25.82 -5.89 5.29
CA LYS A 298 26.54 -5.00 6.21
C LYS A 298 25.56 -4.34 7.15
N PRO A 299 25.83 -4.40 8.48
CA PRO A 299 25.00 -3.71 9.44
C PRO A 299 25.21 -2.19 9.37
N TYR A 300 24.20 -1.44 9.77
CA TYR A 300 24.24 0.00 9.99
C TYR A 300 23.35 0.34 11.18
N ASP A 301 23.57 1.49 11.81
CA ASP A 301 22.70 1.93 12.91
C ASP A 301 21.44 2.59 12.35
N VAL A 302 20.28 2.01 12.66
CA VAL A 302 18.99 2.51 12.19
C VAL A 302 18.63 3.88 12.77
N ARG A 303 19.32 4.32 13.85
CA ARG A 303 19.16 5.67 14.40
C ARG A 303 19.53 6.76 13.38
N ASP A 304 20.44 6.46 12.46
CA ASP A 304 20.77 7.37 11.36
C ASP A 304 19.61 7.57 10.37
N ILE A 305 18.76 6.54 10.16
CA ILE A 305 17.52 6.70 9.41
C ILE A 305 16.50 7.51 10.22
N ILE A 306 16.30 7.13 11.49
CA ILE A 306 15.36 7.83 12.39
C ILE A 306 15.69 9.33 12.45
N ALA A 307 16.96 9.69 12.58
CA ALA A 307 17.41 11.10 12.65
C ALA A 307 17.04 11.93 11.41
N ARG A 308 16.84 11.29 10.24
CA ARG A 308 16.48 11.94 8.96
C ARG A 308 14.98 11.94 8.66
N VAL A 309 14.19 11.31 9.56
CA VAL A 309 12.74 11.19 9.37
C VAL A 309 11.96 11.96 10.43
N VAL A 310 12.45 11.98 11.68
CA VAL A 310 11.71 12.60 12.81
C VAL A 310 11.98 14.08 12.97
N ASP A 311 11.03 14.81 13.49
CA ASP A 311 11.06 16.25 13.71
C ASP A 311 12.26 16.65 14.59
N GLY A 312 13.06 17.61 14.10
CA GLY A 312 14.26 18.11 14.80
C GLY A 312 15.31 17.05 15.12
N SER A 313 15.23 15.87 14.49
CA SER A 313 16.04 14.69 14.82
C SER A 313 15.95 14.31 16.31
N GLU A 314 14.82 14.64 16.95
CA GLU A 314 14.57 14.37 18.36
C GLU A 314 13.94 12.99 18.55
N PHE A 315 14.59 12.20 19.41
CA PHE A 315 14.16 10.83 19.70
C PHE A 315 14.37 10.51 21.19
N ASP A 316 13.31 10.08 21.85
CA ASP A 316 13.35 9.64 23.24
C ASP A 316 13.37 8.12 23.30
N GLU A 317 14.59 7.55 23.34
CA GLU A 317 14.82 6.12 23.21
C GLU A 317 14.43 5.36 24.48
N PHE A 318 13.50 4.43 24.34
CA PHE A 318 13.03 3.55 25.40
C PHE A 318 13.96 2.35 25.60
N LYS A 319 14.33 2.05 26.83
CA LYS A 319 15.19 0.93 27.21
C LYS A 319 16.48 0.83 26.34
N LYS A 320 17.20 1.94 26.22
CA LYS A 320 18.39 2.07 25.34
C LYS A 320 19.45 0.98 25.58
N LEU A 321 19.63 0.54 26.83
CA LEU A 321 20.64 -0.45 27.22
C LEU A 321 20.13 -1.91 27.19
N TYR A 322 18.85 -2.15 26.89
CA TYR A 322 18.24 -3.47 26.88
C TYR A 322 17.66 -3.79 25.50
N GLY A 323 17.84 -5.02 25.00
CA GLY A 323 17.33 -5.44 23.71
C GLY A 323 17.80 -4.53 22.57
N GLN A 324 19.10 -4.27 22.47
CA GLN A 324 19.72 -3.23 21.60
C GLN A 324 19.55 -3.50 20.11
N THR A 325 19.15 -4.71 19.70
CA THR A 325 18.87 -5.05 18.30
C THR A 325 17.48 -4.63 17.83
N LEU A 326 16.66 -4.07 18.74
CA LEU A 326 15.41 -3.39 18.44
C LEU A 326 15.41 -2.01 19.08
N ILE A 327 15.33 -0.97 18.29
CA ILE A 327 15.26 0.41 18.74
C ILE A 327 13.79 0.78 18.89
N CYS A 328 13.40 1.23 20.07
CA CYS A 328 12.07 1.73 20.38
C CYS A 328 12.17 3.12 20.98
N GLY A 329 11.31 4.05 20.61
CA GLY A 329 11.32 5.38 21.21
C GLY A 329 10.20 6.29 20.68
N PHE A 330 9.99 7.39 21.42
CA PHE A 330 9.00 8.41 21.09
C PHE A 330 9.63 9.52 20.26
N ALA A 331 8.89 9.98 19.25
CA ALA A 331 9.27 11.07 18.38
C ALA A 331 8.04 11.83 17.86
N HIS A 332 8.27 12.81 16.99
CA HIS A 332 7.24 13.44 16.19
C HIS A 332 7.60 13.36 14.70
N ILE A 333 6.61 13.25 13.85
CA ILE A 333 6.75 13.33 12.39
C ILE A 333 5.67 14.28 11.90
N TRP A 334 6.04 15.40 11.27
CA TRP A 334 5.11 16.47 10.89
C TRP A 334 4.22 16.92 12.07
N GLY A 335 4.79 17.00 13.27
CA GLY A 335 4.09 17.35 14.49
C GLY A 335 3.25 16.24 15.10
N TYR A 336 2.99 15.13 14.40
CA TYR A 336 2.24 13.99 14.94
C TYR A 336 3.12 13.19 15.91
N PRO A 337 2.65 12.90 17.15
CA PRO A 337 3.38 12.01 18.03
C PRO A 337 3.41 10.59 17.48
N VAL A 338 4.55 9.93 17.53
CA VAL A 338 4.75 8.55 17.05
C VAL A 338 5.62 7.75 18.00
N GLY A 339 5.31 6.46 18.11
CA GLY A 339 6.21 5.45 18.67
C GLY A 339 6.92 4.75 17.52
N VAL A 340 8.24 4.94 17.42
CA VAL A 340 9.06 4.29 16.38
C VAL A 340 9.60 2.97 16.92
N ILE A 341 9.47 1.90 16.12
CA ILE A 341 10.04 0.57 16.36
C ILE A 341 10.87 0.22 15.14
N ALA A 342 12.18 0.07 15.31
CA ALA A 342 13.11 -0.10 14.20
C ALA A 342 14.09 -1.26 14.47
N ASN A 343 14.33 -2.09 13.45
CA ASN A 343 15.34 -3.15 13.58
C ASN A 343 16.76 -2.58 13.51
N ASN A 344 17.59 -3.06 14.43
CA ASN A 344 19.03 -2.80 14.48
C ASN A 344 19.82 -4.12 14.54
N GLY A 345 19.27 -5.16 13.97
CA GLY A 345 19.83 -6.53 13.96
C GLY A 345 18.78 -7.62 14.14
N ILE A 346 19.25 -8.82 14.49
CA ILE A 346 18.42 -10.00 14.71
C ILE A 346 17.56 -9.82 15.98
N LEU A 347 16.34 -10.33 15.99
CA LEU A 347 15.49 -10.30 17.18
C LEU A 347 15.86 -11.41 18.16
N PHE A 348 16.14 -11.01 19.40
CA PHE A 348 16.32 -11.87 20.55
C PHE A 348 15.10 -11.79 21.48
N SER A 349 15.02 -12.66 22.50
CA SER A 349 13.94 -12.63 23.49
C SER A 349 13.78 -11.27 24.15
N GLU A 350 14.89 -10.64 24.58
CA GLU A 350 14.89 -9.31 25.19
C GLU A 350 14.42 -8.20 24.22
N SER A 351 14.74 -8.33 22.92
CA SER A 351 14.25 -7.39 21.91
C SER A 351 12.74 -7.54 21.72
N ALA A 352 12.23 -8.77 21.68
CA ALA A 352 10.79 -9.05 21.58
C ALA A 352 10.02 -8.53 22.80
N LEU A 353 10.53 -8.76 24.00
CA LEU A 353 9.92 -8.27 25.24
C LEU A 353 9.93 -6.74 25.33
N LYS A 354 11.03 -6.09 24.91
CA LYS A 354 11.11 -4.62 24.79
C LYS A 354 10.07 -4.06 23.83
N GLY A 355 9.96 -4.67 22.65
CA GLY A 355 9.00 -4.26 21.62
C GLY A 355 7.54 -4.41 22.09
N ALA A 356 7.19 -5.55 22.69
CA ALA A 356 5.85 -5.78 23.24
C ALA A 356 5.48 -4.72 24.29
N HIS A 357 6.34 -4.49 25.29
CA HIS A 357 6.12 -3.48 26.33
C HIS A 357 6.00 -2.07 25.74
N PHE A 358 6.81 -1.71 24.74
CA PHE A 358 6.75 -0.40 24.09
C PHE A 358 5.43 -0.20 23.31
N ILE A 359 4.94 -1.23 22.63
CA ILE A 359 3.62 -1.21 21.96
C ILE A 359 2.50 -0.97 22.97
N GLU A 360 2.54 -1.66 24.12
CA GLU A 360 1.56 -1.46 25.20
C GLU A 360 1.54 -0.01 25.69
N LEU A 361 2.72 0.59 25.90
CA LEU A 361 2.85 2.00 26.28
C LEU A 361 2.26 2.94 25.24
N CYS A 362 2.54 2.71 23.95
CA CYS A 362 1.98 3.50 22.86
C CYS A 362 0.45 3.38 22.79
N CYS A 363 -0.08 2.17 22.94
CA CYS A 363 -1.52 1.92 22.97
C CYS A 363 -2.20 2.63 24.15
N GLN A 364 -1.61 2.57 25.34
CA GLN A 364 -2.13 3.26 26.53
C GLN A 364 -2.17 4.77 26.35
N ARG A 365 -1.24 5.34 25.58
CA ARG A 365 -1.08 6.77 25.32
C ARG A 365 -1.75 7.24 24.03
N ASN A 366 -2.42 6.35 23.29
CA ASN A 366 -3.00 6.60 21.97
C ASN A 366 -1.98 7.15 20.95
N ILE A 367 -0.73 6.68 21.01
CA ILE A 367 0.35 7.10 20.12
C ILE A 367 0.44 6.14 18.92
N PRO A 368 0.30 6.61 17.67
CA PRO A 368 0.51 5.80 16.47
C PRO A 368 1.89 5.16 16.43
N LEU A 369 1.98 3.97 15.82
CA LEU A 369 3.20 3.19 15.70
C LEU A 369 3.79 3.28 14.29
N VAL A 370 5.09 3.50 14.20
CA VAL A 370 5.86 3.46 12.95
C VAL A 370 6.91 2.35 13.05
N PHE A 371 6.83 1.39 12.15
CA PHE A 371 7.77 0.27 12.05
C PHE A 371 8.74 0.53 10.89
N LEU A 372 10.04 0.62 11.19
CA LEU A 372 11.11 0.63 10.19
C LEU A 372 11.71 -0.78 10.15
N GLN A 373 11.37 -1.51 9.09
CA GLN A 373 11.61 -2.94 9.01
C GLN A 373 12.88 -3.26 8.22
N ASN A 374 13.89 -3.79 8.89
CA ASN A 374 15.09 -4.39 8.31
C ASN A 374 15.46 -5.62 9.14
N ILE A 375 14.70 -6.70 8.97
CA ILE A 375 14.76 -7.90 9.80
C ILE A 375 15.17 -9.14 9.02
N THR A 376 16.15 -9.86 9.54
CA THR A 376 16.59 -11.16 9.03
C THR A 376 15.90 -12.34 9.70
N GLY A 377 15.26 -12.12 10.86
CA GLY A 377 14.52 -13.14 11.60
C GLY A 377 14.73 -13.05 13.11
N PHE A 378 14.11 -13.97 13.82
CA PHE A 378 14.44 -14.26 15.23
C PHE A 378 15.68 -15.13 15.31
N MET A 379 16.44 -14.99 16.40
CA MET A 379 17.61 -15.83 16.63
C MET A 379 17.19 -17.30 16.80
N VAL A 380 17.97 -18.20 16.24
CA VAL A 380 17.72 -19.65 16.25
C VAL A 380 18.81 -20.40 17.00
N GLY A 381 18.51 -21.61 17.45
CA GLY A 381 19.47 -22.52 18.08
C GLY A 381 19.03 -22.98 19.47
N LYS A 382 19.55 -24.14 19.91
CA LYS A 382 19.15 -24.86 21.14
C LYS A 382 19.07 -23.94 22.37
N LYS A 383 20.04 -23.04 22.54
CA LYS A 383 20.10 -22.11 23.68
C LYS A 383 18.90 -21.15 23.68
N TYR A 384 18.52 -20.63 22.52
CA TYR A 384 17.46 -19.63 22.38
C TYR A 384 16.09 -20.27 22.44
N GLU A 385 15.93 -21.47 21.86
CA GLU A 385 14.68 -22.24 21.96
C GLU A 385 14.42 -22.63 23.41
N ALA A 386 15.41 -23.18 24.11
CA ALA A 386 15.32 -23.51 25.54
C ALA A 386 15.11 -22.27 26.42
N GLY A 387 15.60 -21.10 25.99
CA GLY A 387 15.40 -19.81 26.66
C GLY A 387 14.00 -19.22 26.44
N GLY A 388 13.18 -19.81 25.58
CA GLY A 388 11.80 -19.37 25.34
C GLY A 388 11.62 -18.31 24.28
N ILE A 389 12.50 -18.23 23.28
CA ILE A 389 12.39 -17.23 22.19
C ILE A 389 11.06 -17.30 21.44
N ALA A 390 10.49 -18.51 21.27
CA ALA A 390 9.18 -18.66 20.64
C ALA A 390 8.07 -18.01 21.47
N ARG A 391 8.10 -18.19 22.80
CA ARG A 391 7.16 -17.56 23.73
C ARG A 391 7.30 -16.04 23.74
N ASP A 392 8.52 -15.53 23.79
CA ASP A 392 8.79 -14.10 23.88
C ASP A 392 8.54 -13.40 22.53
N GLY A 393 8.89 -14.06 21.41
CA GLY A 393 8.53 -13.62 20.07
C GLY A 393 7.01 -13.55 19.86
N ALA A 394 6.26 -14.55 20.38
CA ALA A 394 4.81 -14.55 20.32
C ALA A 394 4.19 -13.36 21.09
N LYS A 395 4.80 -12.89 22.18
CA LYS A 395 4.33 -11.68 22.89
C LYS A 395 4.42 -10.45 21.99
N LEU A 396 5.55 -10.26 21.29
CA LEU A 396 5.70 -9.14 20.34
C LEU A 396 4.66 -9.23 19.22
N VAL A 397 4.52 -10.40 18.61
CA VAL A 397 3.55 -10.65 17.53
C VAL A 397 2.10 -10.39 17.99
N THR A 398 1.76 -10.84 19.21
CA THR A 398 0.44 -10.59 19.82
C THR A 398 0.21 -9.09 20.06
N ALA A 399 1.19 -8.39 20.61
CA ALA A 399 1.11 -6.94 20.82
C ALA A 399 0.89 -6.18 19.51
N VAL A 400 1.64 -6.53 18.45
CA VAL A 400 1.46 -5.94 17.11
C VAL A 400 0.07 -6.23 16.55
N ALA A 401 -0.41 -7.47 16.68
CA ALA A 401 -1.70 -7.90 16.13
C ALA A 401 -2.88 -7.20 16.80
N THR A 402 -2.80 -6.98 18.12
CA THR A 402 -3.89 -6.46 18.95
C THR A 402 -3.81 -4.95 19.21
N ALA A 403 -2.73 -4.27 18.80
CA ALA A 403 -2.60 -2.82 18.93
C ALA A 403 -3.73 -2.09 18.20
N GLY A 404 -4.54 -1.31 18.93
CA GLY A 404 -5.66 -0.52 18.41
C GLY A 404 -5.25 0.82 17.79
N VAL A 405 -4.04 1.31 18.09
CA VAL A 405 -3.50 2.54 17.50
C VAL A 405 -3.14 2.36 16.02
N PRO A 406 -3.19 3.42 15.19
CA PRO A 406 -2.73 3.35 13.81
C PRO A 406 -1.28 2.83 13.71
N LYS A 407 -1.05 1.92 12.79
CA LYS A 407 0.27 1.30 12.51
C LYS A 407 0.70 1.63 11.09
N PHE A 408 1.96 2.00 10.92
CA PHE A 408 2.59 2.29 9.64
C PHE A 408 3.86 1.47 9.52
N THR A 409 4.12 0.89 8.36
CA THR A 409 5.33 0.10 8.13
C THR A 409 6.08 0.60 6.91
N VAL A 410 7.38 0.79 7.04
CA VAL A 410 8.30 1.02 5.93
C VAL A 410 9.35 -0.09 5.95
N VAL A 411 9.37 -0.90 4.89
CA VAL A 411 10.39 -1.93 4.71
C VAL A 411 11.62 -1.26 4.10
N ILE A 412 12.61 -0.98 4.94
CA ILE A 412 13.83 -0.24 4.59
C ILE A 412 15.00 -1.15 4.16
N GLY A 413 14.80 -2.47 4.23
CA GLY A 413 15.79 -3.49 3.90
C GLY A 413 15.16 -4.87 3.86
N GLY A 414 15.72 -5.84 4.59
CA GLY A 414 15.18 -7.20 4.67
C GLY A 414 13.86 -7.30 5.43
N SER A 415 13.00 -8.22 5.00
CA SER A 415 11.77 -8.60 5.68
C SER A 415 11.58 -10.11 5.57
N TYR A 416 12.14 -10.86 6.53
CA TYR A 416 12.23 -12.31 6.44
C TYR A 416 11.51 -13.02 7.59
N GLY A 417 10.80 -14.11 7.22
CA GLY A 417 10.20 -15.06 8.14
C GLY A 417 9.26 -14.42 9.17
N ALA A 418 9.22 -14.99 10.38
CA ALA A 418 8.38 -14.50 11.48
C ALA A 418 8.78 -13.10 12.00
N GLY A 419 9.97 -12.61 11.65
CA GLY A 419 10.38 -11.23 11.91
C GLY A 419 9.45 -10.22 11.23
N ASN A 420 8.95 -10.54 10.02
CA ASN A 420 7.92 -9.75 9.32
C ASN A 420 6.67 -9.55 10.20
N TYR A 421 6.26 -10.58 10.93
CA TYR A 421 5.08 -10.54 11.81
C TYR A 421 5.29 -9.62 13.01
N GLY A 422 6.42 -9.77 13.70
CA GLY A 422 6.80 -8.92 14.84
C GLY A 422 7.03 -7.46 14.47
N MET A 423 7.30 -7.17 13.19
CA MET A 423 7.53 -5.83 12.66
C MET A 423 6.35 -5.30 11.82
N CYS A 424 5.14 -5.78 12.09
CA CYS A 424 3.90 -5.32 11.45
C CYS A 424 3.91 -5.42 9.92
N GLY A 425 4.19 -6.62 9.38
CA GLY A 425 4.05 -6.88 7.95
C GLY A 425 2.60 -6.80 7.47
N ARG A 426 2.38 -6.99 6.17
CA ARG A 426 1.07 -6.81 5.51
C ARG A 426 -0.08 -7.53 6.18
N ALA A 427 0.14 -8.77 6.66
CA ALA A 427 -0.87 -9.59 7.32
C ALA A 427 -1.33 -9.03 8.69
N TYR A 428 -0.56 -8.10 9.28
CA TYR A 428 -0.86 -7.48 10.58
C TYR A 428 -1.57 -6.14 10.45
N SER A 429 -2.14 -5.89 9.28
CA SER A 429 -3.04 -4.78 8.98
C SER A 429 -2.50 -3.39 9.35
N PRO A 430 -1.28 -3.02 8.91
CA PRO A 430 -0.88 -1.63 9.00
C PRO A 430 -1.84 -0.76 8.18
N ARG A 431 -2.08 0.49 8.63
CA ARG A 431 -2.87 1.47 7.86
C ARG A 431 -2.27 1.66 6.48
N PHE A 432 -0.93 1.78 6.44
CA PHE A 432 -0.14 1.82 5.21
C PHE A 432 1.15 1.02 5.39
N LEU A 433 1.61 0.42 4.30
CA LEU A 433 2.90 -0.26 4.23
C LEU A 433 3.58 0.11 2.92
N TRP A 434 4.79 0.64 3.02
CA TRP A 434 5.64 0.97 1.87
C TRP A 434 6.93 0.17 1.89
N MET A 435 7.56 0.05 0.74
CA MET A 435 8.88 -0.58 0.58
C MET A 435 9.86 0.39 -0.07
N TRP A 436 11.12 0.34 0.32
CA TRP A 436 12.20 0.99 -0.41
C TRP A 436 12.65 0.14 -1.61
N PRO A 437 13.30 0.71 -2.64
CA PRO A 437 13.68 -0.04 -3.83
C PRO A 437 14.80 -1.09 -3.57
N ASN A 438 15.54 -0.97 -2.48
CA ASN A 438 16.52 -1.97 -2.02
C ASN A 438 15.89 -3.07 -1.14
N ALA A 439 14.62 -3.00 -0.80
CA ALA A 439 13.97 -3.94 0.10
C ALA A 439 13.88 -5.35 -0.49
N ARG A 440 13.85 -6.35 0.41
CA ARG A 440 13.65 -7.77 0.05
C ARG A 440 12.66 -8.39 1.02
N ILE A 441 11.76 -9.21 0.49
CA ILE A 441 10.74 -9.89 1.28
C ILE A 441 10.60 -11.36 0.87
N SER A 442 10.77 -12.28 1.82
CA SER A 442 10.51 -13.71 1.64
C SER A 442 10.49 -14.44 2.98
N VAL A 443 10.25 -15.77 2.96
CA VAL A 443 10.30 -16.60 4.17
C VAL A 443 11.72 -16.60 4.78
N MET A 444 12.76 -16.60 3.93
CA MET A 444 14.17 -16.50 4.33
C MET A 444 15.00 -15.99 3.14
N GLY A 445 16.23 -15.58 3.36
CA GLY A 445 17.14 -15.18 2.27
C GLY A 445 17.38 -16.32 1.29
N GLY A 446 17.53 -16.00 -0.02
CA GLY A 446 17.67 -17.01 -1.08
C GLY A 446 18.85 -17.96 -0.89
N GLU A 447 19.99 -17.45 -0.41
CA GLU A 447 21.15 -18.29 -0.08
C GLU A 447 20.83 -19.25 1.08
N GLN A 448 20.17 -18.77 2.12
CA GLN A 448 19.76 -19.58 3.26
C GLN A 448 18.76 -20.67 2.84
N ALA A 449 17.79 -20.33 1.99
CA ALA A 449 16.82 -21.29 1.46
C ALA A 449 17.53 -22.38 0.64
N ALA A 450 18.47 -21.99 -0.23
CA ALA A 450 19.26 -22.93 -1.02
C ALA A 450 20.09 -23.86 -0.14
N MET A 451 20.71 -23.34 0.93
CA MET A 451 21.45 -24.16 1.91
C MET A 451 20.56 -25.15 2.63
N VAL A 452 19.43 -24.73 3.17
CA VAL A 452 18.50 -25.61 3.89
C VAL A 452 18.00 -26.74 2.98
N LEU A 453 17.54 -26.41 1.78
CA LEU A 453 17.02 -27.41 0.84
C LEU A 453 18.11 -28.36 0.33
N SER A 454 19.34 -27.87 0.11
CA SER A 454 20.45 -28.73 -0.27
C SER A 454 20.89 -29.64 0.87
N GLN A 455 20.86 -29.19 2.12
CA GLN A 455 21.17 -30.04 3.27
C GLN A 455 20.18 -31.21 3.39
N VAL A 456 18.86 -30.92 3.32
CA VAL A 456 17.83 -31.97 3.34
C VAL A 456 18.04 -32.98 2.20
N ARG A 457 18.40 -32.51 1.01
CA ARG A 457 18.68 -33.39 -0.12
C ARG A 457 19.96 -34.19 0.09
N ARG A 458 21.01 -33.59 0.62
CA ARG A 458 22.28 -34.25 0.97
C ARG A 458 22.06 -35.39 1.95
N ASP A 459 21.35 -35.12 3.07
CA ASP A 459 21.02 -36.11 4.08
C ASP A 459 20.27 -37.31 3.50
N ASN A 460 19.36 -37.07 2.55
CA ASN A 460 18.62 -38.14 1.86
C ASN A 460 19.49 -38.97 0.90
N ILE A 461 20.50 -38.38 0.26
CA ILE A 461 21.45 -39.06 -0.65
C ILE A 461 22.40 -39.90 0.20
N GLU A 462 22.99 -39.33 1.25
CA GLU A 462 23.90 -40.01 2.16
C GLU A 462 23.22 -41.19 2.88
N ALA A 463 21.94 -41.06 3.25
CA ALA A 463 21.15 -42.15 3.84
C ALA A 463 20.99 -43.35 2.87
N LYS A 464 21.13 -43.15 1.57
CA LYS A 464 21.11 -44.21 0.57
C LYS A 464 22.50 -44.77 0.25
N GLY A 465 23.57 -44.27 0.91
CA GLY A 465 24.94 -44.63 0.65
C GLY A 465 25.52 -44.03 -0.64
N GLU A 466 24.87 -43.00 -1.19
CA GLU A 466 25.30 -42.28 -2.38
C GLU A 466 26.09 -41.02 -2.00
N THR A 467 26.90 -40.50 -2.92
CA THR A 467 27.66 -39.25 -2.77
C THR A 467 27.09 -38.17 -3.68
N TRP A 468 27.08 -36.94 -3.21
CA TRP A 468 26.63 -35.77 -3.98
C TRP A 468 27.79 -34.80 -4.17
N SER A 469 28.17 -34.55 -5.40
CA SER A 469 29.29 -33.68 -5.70
C SER A 469 28.97 -32.22 -5.45
N ALA A 470 29.97 -31.40 -5.15
CA ALA A 470 29.81 -29.96 -4.95
C ALA A 470 29.24 -29.24 -6.19
N GLU A 471 29.60 -29.73 -7.40
CA GLU A 471 29.09 -29.19 -8.65
C GLU A 471 27.58 -29.46 -8.82
N GLU A 472 27.13 -30.68 -8.52
CA GLU A 472 25.72 -31.07 -8.57
C GLU A 472 24.91 -30.29 -7.52
N GLU A 473 25.49 -30.07 -6.33
CA GLU A 473 24.88 -29.29 -5.29
C GLU A 473 24.71 -27.83 -5.73
N ASP A 474 25.70 -27.20 -6.32
CA ASP A 474 25.59 -25.81 -6.79
C ASP A 474 24.59 -25.69 -7.95
N LYS A 475 24.54 -26.65 -8.87
CA LYS A 475 23.49 -26.75 -9.90
C LYS A 475 22.08 -26.85 -9.29
N PHE A 476 21.94 -27.53 -8.16
CA PHE A 476 20.67 -27.60 -7.43
C PHE A 476 20.32 -26.29 -6.71
N ARG A 477 21.30 -25.62 -6.12
CA ARG A 477 21.11 -24.35 -5.38
C ARG A 477 20.81 -23.17 -6.28
N ALA A 478 21.42 -23.11 -7.46
CA ALA A 478 21.33 -21.95 -8.35
C ALA A 478 19.89 -21.55 -8.72
N PRO A 479 18.98 -22.46 -9.16
CA PRO A 479 17.61 -22.09 -9.48
C PRO A 479 16.82 -21.62 -8.25
N ILE A 480 17.10 -22.18 -7.06
CA ILE A 480 16.46 -21.76 -5.80
C ILE A 480 16.84 -20.31 -5.47
N ARG A 481 18.14 -20.00 -5.51
CA ARG A 481 18.63 -18.62 -5.32
C ARG A 481 17.98 -17.64 -6.28
N ALA A 482 17.95 -17.99 -7.57
CA ALA A 482 17.35 -17.16 -8.61
C ALA A 482 15.85 -16.92 -8.39
N GLN A 483 15.11 -17.96 -7.98
CA GLN A 483 13.68 -17.84 -7.66
C GLN A 483 13.42 -16.91 -6.47
N TYR A 484 14.16 -17.08 -5.38
CA TYR A 484 14.00 -16.25 -4.19
C TYR A 484 14.40 -14.79 -4.43
N GLU A 485 15.47 -14.55 -5.22
CA GLU A 485 15.86 -13.19 -5.60
C GLU A 485 14.79 -12.51 -6.46
N ALA A 486 14.25 -13.23 -7.44
CA ALA A 486 13.18 -12.72 -8.30
C ALA A 486 11.89 -12.44 -7.51
N GLN A 487 11.47 -13.36 -6.64
CA GLN A 487 10.22 -13.25 -5.87
C GLN A 487 10.34 -12.33 -4.65
N GLY A 488 11.54 -12.17 -4.10
CA GLY A 488 11.82 -11.27 -2.98
C GLY A 488 11.97 -9.80 -3.38
N ASN A 489 12.03 -9.50 -4.66
CA ASN A 489 12.22 -8.15 -5.21
C ASN A 489 11.02 -7.23 -4.91
N PRO A 490 11.21 -5.94 -4.57
CA PRO A 490 10.11 -5.03 -4.26
C PRO A 490 9.16 -4.81 -5.44
N TYR A 491 9.63 -4.88 -6.68
CA TYR A 491 8.74 -4.76 -7.85
C TYR A 491 7.87 -6.00 -8.07
N TYR A 492 8.34 -7.18 -7.66
CA TYR A 492 7.51 -8.38 -7.63
C TYR A 492 6.42 -8.28 -6.54
N ALA A 493 6.78 -7.74 -5.38
CA ALA A 493 5.88 -7.55 -4.25
C ALA A 493 4.79 -6.52 -4.56
N THR A 494 5.19 -5.32 -5.04
CA THR A 494 4.25 -4.23 -5.33
C THR A 494 3.31 -4.56 -6.50
N ALA A 495 3.79 -5.31 -7.51
CA ALA A 495 2.94 -5.81 -8.60
C ALA A 495 1.77 -6.65 -8.08
N ARG A 496 1.94 -7.30 -6.92
CA ARG A 496 0.96 -8.17 -6.25
C ARG A 496 0.27 -7.52 -5.05
N LEU A 497 0.48 -6.23 -4.84
CA LEU A 497 -0.08 -5.45 -3.73
C LEU A 497 0.30 -6.02 -2.34
N TRP A 498 1.54 -6.47 -2.16
CA TRP A 498 2.06 -6.81 -0.84
C TRP A 498 2.43 -5.56 -0.03
N ASP A 499 2.47 -4.42 -0.70
CA ASP A 499 2.65 -3.07 -0.16
C ASP A 499 1.60 -2.09 -0.73
N ASP A 500 1.68 -0.84 -0.33
CA ASP A 500 0.90 0.26 -0.86
C ASP A 500 1.74 1.14 -1.80
N GLY A 501 2.98 0.73 -2.09
CA GLY A 501 3.89 1.33 -3.07
C GLY A 501 5.35 1.19 -2.69
N VAL A 502 6.20 1.11 -3.72
CA VAL A 502 7.64 1.33 -3.57
C VAL A 502 7.87 2.83 -3.61
N ILE A 503 8.61 3.35 -2.62
CA ILE A 503 8.85 4.79 -2.45
C ILE A 503 10.33 5.11 -2.54
N ASP A 504 10.65 6.33 -2.93
CA ASP A 504 11.97 6.89 -2.76
C ASP A 504 12.30 6.98 -1.25
N PRO A 505 13.44 6.47 -0.76
CA PRO A 505 13.82 6.59 0.64
C PRO A 505 13.75 8.01 1.20
N ALA A 506 14.06 9.02 0.39
CA ALA A 506 13.97 10.43 0.78
C ALA A 506 12.53 10.90 1.03
N ASP A 507 11.52 10.24 0.45
CA ASP A 507 10.10 10.56 0.64
C ASP A 507 9.50 9.90 1.89
N THR A 508 10.27 9.15 2.68
CA THR A 508 9.76 8.39 3.84
C THR A 508 9.02 9.28 4.83
N ARG A 509 9.61 10.44 5.19
CA ARG A 509 8.98 11.41 6.09
C ARG A 509 7.66 11.94 5.51
N LEU A 510 7.62 12.23 4.22
CA LEU A 510 6.45 12.77 3.51
C LEU A 510 5.29 11.77 3.52
N VAL A 511 5.53 10.53 3.09
CA VAL A 511 4.46 9.51 3.03
C VAL A 511 3.93 9.14 4.41
N LEU A 512 4.82 9.10 5.43
CA LEU A 512 4.41 8.89 6.81
C LEU A 512 3.53 10.04 7.32
N GLY A 513 3.88 11.29 7.02
CA GLY A 513 3.08 12.46 7.37
C GLY A 513 1.69 12.44 6.74
N LEU A 514 1.60 12.13 5.45
CA LEU A 514 0.33 12.00 4.74
C LEU A 514 -0.51 10.84 5.29
N GLY A 515 0.13 9.70 5.58
CA GLY A 515 -0.53 8.55 6.19
C GLY A 515 -1.05 8.85 7.61
N LEU A 516 -0.27 9.56 8.43
CA LEU A 516 -0.67 10.01 9.77
C LEU A 516 -1.86 10.97 9.70
N SER A 517 -1.82 11.95 8.77
CA SER A 517 -2.94 12.86 8.53
C SER A 517 -4.22 12.08 8.18
N ALA A 518 -4.15 11.18 7.22
CA ALA A 518 -5.27 10.33 6.82
C ALA A 518 -5.83 9.52 8.00
N ALA A 519 -4.95 8.91 8.80
CA ALA A 519 -5.34 8.07 9.94
C ALA A 519 -6.05 8.83 11.06
N THR A 520 -5.76 10.13 11.22
CA THR A 520 -6.43 10.95 12.27
C THR A 520 -7.90 11.24 12.00
N ASN A 521 -8.44 10.94 10.79
CA ASN A 521 -9.87 11.08 10.50
C ASN A 521 -10.71 9.96 11.13
N ALA A 522 -10.09 8.90 11.64
CA ALA A 522 -10.75 7.85 12.41
C ALA A 522 -10.44 7.99 13.91
N PRO A 523 -11.38 7.65 14.80
CA PRO A 523 -11.09 7.55 16.22
C PRO A 523 -10.06 6.45 16.49
N ILE A 524 -9.31 6.57 17.58
CA ILE A 524 -8.45 5.51 18.07
C ILE A 524 -9.28 4.67 19.05
N GLU A 525 -9.56 3.44 18.66
CA GLU A 525 -10.33 2.52 19.50
C GLU A 525 -9.50 2.04 20.69
N PRO A 526 -10.12 1.87 21.87
CA PRO A 526 -9.43 1.33 23.03
C PRO A 526 -8.80 -0.03 22.74
N THR A 527 -7.50 -0.15 22.98
CA THR A 527 -6.78 -1.41 22.77
C THR A 527 -7.16 -2.44 23.84
N ARG A 528 -7.44 -3.66 23.39
CA ARG A 528 -7.63 -4.81 24.26
C ARG A 528 -6.62 -5.88 23.87
N PHE A 529 -5.63 -6.09 24.73
CA PHE A 529 -4.68 -7.17 24.53
C PHE A 529 -5.31 -8.51 24.94
N GLY A 530 -5.00 -9.56 24.17
CA GLY A 530 -5.31 -10.92 24.54
C GLY A 530 -4.39 -11.44 25.66
N LEU A 531 -4.38 -12.77 25.87
CA LEU A 531 -3.47 -13.40 26.82
C LEU A 531 -2.05 -13.45 26.27
N PHE A 532 -1.11 -12.93 27.02
CA PHE A 532 0.32 -13.15 26.80
C PHE A 532 0.77 -14.40 27.54
N ARG A 533 1.39 -15.33 26.86
CA ARG A 533 1.96 -16.52 27.47
C ARG A 533 3.22 -16.14 28.26
N MET A 534 3.30 -16.51 29.55
CA MET A 534 4.42 -16.22 30.43
C MET A 534 5.52 -17.28 30.37
#